data_d9a669185d88adf4a1f6bbd03e215031
#
_entry.id   d9a669185d88adf4a1f6bbd03e215031
#
_cell.length_a   1.000
_cell.length_b   1.000
_cell.length_c   1.000
_cell.angle_alpha   90.00
_cell.angle_beta   90.00
_cell.angle_gamma   90.00
#
_symmetry.space_group_name_H-M   'P 1'
#
loop_
_entity.id
_entity.type
_entity.pdbx_description
1 polymer ?
#
loop_
_entity_poly.entity_id
_entity_poly.type
_entity_poly.pdbx_seq_one_letter_code
_entity_poly.pdbx_strand_id
1 'polypeptide(L)'
;MAKTTPAVKAFISAYDSKPFAYQNLDDAIEAICCGTSFRSLILALVNSPAFSEELSKEFAEADAIAGLSACRNLRSCLNFSISRFFGLLAEVITAFDPSAGAEWKTFSNRVNQSNLGASKLLERLIRSADGSFYTDLAERLVDENPHTVYPTSSYRESEAHVVSAGDDQIIEAVMTSRTFTSIRVVENCLDPEQTVLRDMYVSLGRCVCLVDENVESYYGEQIDKYFRHHGIHLDKLVYRAMEVDKGIRTVEKMLGDFKNLGVCRHEPVLIMGGGVIADTGGLACALYHRNTPYVMLSTSIVAGIDAGPSPRTCCDGFGYKNLFGAYHAPILSLTDRFFFKTLREGWLRHGIIEIIKMAVIKDLELFEYMEEAGPALIETRFGTLNCEPGSEISVLSQKILGAALRSYVEAEYDNLYETHQCRPHAFGHTWSPGFEIEAGLLHGHAVAIGMGFGAYISYRNNWITADAFHRVLKLISSFGLSLWHDVMLNKETLWASQEKIVQKRGGNLAAPLPKGEIGKCGYLNIFTQDELYEAISAYQEICQEYPRQGLGIDPLCSDVGLEDPSTVGHSLMETVTAHANGATELLSTV
;
A
#
# COMPACT_ATOMS: atom_id res chain seq x y z
N MET A 1 -27.95 5.85 32.93
CA MET A 1 -27.08 4.80 33.47
C MET A 1 -27.32 3.52 32.68
N ALA A 2 -26.48 3.22 31.71
CA ALA A 2 -26.56 1.96 30.99
C ALA A 2 -26.30 0.81 31.98
N LYS A 3 -27.17 -0.20 32.00
CA LYS A 3 -27.00 -1.36 32.88
C LYS A 3 -25.78 -2.14 32.41
N THR A 4 -24.73 -2.13 33.23
CA THR A 4 -23.54 -2.97 33.03
C THR A 4 -23.96 -4.42 32.85
N THR A 5 -23.71 -4.98 31.69
CA THR A 5 -23.98 -6.41 31.44
C THR A 5 -23.09 -7.28 32.36
N PRO A 6 -23.53 -8.49 32.74
CA PRO A 6 -22.73 -9.40 33.57
C PRO A 6 -21.34 -9.68 32.98
N ALA A 7 -21.22 -9.69 31.64
CA ALA A 7 -19.95 -9.91 30.94
C ALA A 7 -18.94 -8.77 31.17
N VAL A 8 -19.43 -7.51 31.17
CA VAL A 8 -18.59 -6.35 31.44
C VAL A 8 -18.20 -6.25 32.92
N LYS A 9 -19.08 -6.65 33.82
CA LYS A 9 -18.74 -6.75 35.26
C LYS A 9 -17.69 -7.83 35.51
N ALA A 10 -17.79 -8.98 34.84
CA ALA A 10 -16.79 -10.04 34.90
C ALA A 10 -15.46 -9.58 34.32
N PHE A 11 -15.54 -8.76 33.27
CA PHE A 11 -14.36 -8.11 32.65
C PHE A 11 -13.65 -7.19 33.63
N ILE A 12 -14.37 -6.25 34.23
CA ILE A 12 -13.78 -5.29 35.17
C ILE A 12 -13.22 -6.02 36.41
N SER A 13 -13.89 -7.07 36.90
CA SER A 13 -13.43 -7.83 38.08
C SER A 13 -12.31 -8.82 37.82
N ALA A 14 -12.17 -9.34 36.59
CA ALA A 14 -11.03 -10.18 36.19
C ALA A 14 -9.76 -9.34 35.92
N TYR A 15 -9.88 -8.01 35.94
CA TYR A 15 -8.88 -7.06 35.54
C TYR A 15 -7.95 -6.62 36.70
N ASP A 16 -7.62 -7.54 37.61
CA ASP A 16 -6.73 -7.24 38.75
C ASP A 16 -5.24 -7.22 38.39
N SER A 17 -4.86 -7.70 37.20
CA SER A 17 -3.48 -7.59 36.74
C SER A 17 -3.37 -6.38 35.79
N LYS A 18 -2.92 -5.26 36.33
CA LYS A 18 -2.65 -4.07 35.53
C LYS A 18 -1.59 -4.37 34.47
N PRO A 19 -1.92 -4.33 33.14
CA PRO A 19 -0.96 -4.58 32.06
C PRO A 19 0.19 -3.55 32.06
N PHE A 20 0.07 -2.53 32.89
CA PHE A 20 1.00 -1.40 33.04
C PHE A 20 2.05 -1.61 34.14
N ALA A 21 1.97 -2.70 34.88
CA ALA A 21 2.95 -3.04 35.93
C ALA A 21 4.20 -3.75 35.39
N TYR A 22 4.24 -4.04 34.08
CA TYR A 22 5.35 -4.75 33.45
C TYR A 22 6.43 -3.79 32.98
N GLN A 23 7.70 -4.18 33.17
CA GLN A 23 8.85 -3.33 32.84
C GLN A 23 9.06 -3.15 31.35
N ASN A 24 8.61 -4.09 30.54
CA ASN A 24 8.64 -3.99 29.09
C ASN A 24 7.33 -4.45 28.45
N LEU A 25 7.12 -4.06 27.21
CA LEU A 25 5.91 -4.33 26.46
C LEU A 25 5.74 -5.82 26.13
N ASP A 26 6.85 -6.53 25.89
CA ASP A 26 6.81 -7.95 25.53
C ASP A 26 6.35 -8.80 26.73
N ASP A 27 6.81 -8.52 27.94
CA ASP A 27 6.36 -9.18 29.17
C ASP A 27 4.88 -8.90 29.43
N ALA A 28 4.43 -7.68 29.18
CA ALA A 28 3.02 -7.30 29.31
C ALA A 28 2.14 -8.06 28.30
N ILE A 29 2.59 -8.15 27.05
CA ILE A 29 1.90 -8.90 25.99
C ILE A 29 1.84 -10.39 26.37
N GLU A 30 2.93 -10.96 26.83
CA GLU A 30 2.99 -12.38 27.20
C GLU A 30 2.06 -12.70 28.38
N ALA A 31 2.08 -11.88 29.42
CA ALA A 31 1.21 -12.06 30.57
C ALA A 31 -0.28 -11.92 30.21
N ILE A 32 -0.64 -10.98 29.34
CA ILE A 32 -2.01 -10.79 28.86
C ILE A 32 -2.46 -11.97 28.00
N CYS A 33 -1.61 -12.42 27.06
CA CYS A 33 -1.99 -13.46 26.11
C CYS A 33 -1.95 -14.88 26.67
N CYS A 34 -1.09 -15.15 27.67
CA CYS A 34 -0.98 -16.48 28.30
C CYS A 34 -1.89 -16.66 29.50
N GLY A 35 -2.53 -15.60 30.02
CA GLY A 35 -3.43 -15.68 31.16
C GLY A 35 -4.78 -16.31 30.81
N THR A 36 -5.15 -17.39 31.50
CA THR A 36 -6.47 -18.06 31.36
C THR A 36 -7.64 -17.10 31.62
N SER A 37 -7.46 -16.11 32.48
CA SER A 37 -8.42 -15.06 32.76
C SER A 37 -8.64 -14.13 31.56
N PHE A 38 -7.59 -13.79 30.81
CA PHE A 38 -7.69 -12.93 29.63
C PHE A 38 -8.43 -13.63 28.47
N ARG A 39 -8.17 -14.92 28.26
CA ARG A 39 -8.87 -15.73 27.26
C ARG A 39 -10.38 -15.77 27.53
N SER A 40 -10.77 -16.10 28.75
CA SER A 40 -12.19 -16.13 29.17
C SER A 40 -12.85 -14.76 29.01
N LEU A 41 -12.10 -13.72 29.26
CA LEU A 41 -12.48 -12.34 29.15
C LEU A 41 -12.77 -11.90 27.70
N ILE A 42 -11.85 -12.15 26.81
CA ILE A 42 -12.02 -11.84 25.38
C ILE A 42 -13.20 -12.62 24.81
N LEU A 43 -13.33 -13.91 25.15
CA LEU A 43 -14.48 -14.72 24.74
C LEU A 43 -15.81 -14.17 25.29
N ALA A 44 -15.82 -13.72 26.53
CA ALA A 44 -17.01 -13.10 27.14
C ALA A 44 -17.37 -11.76 26.45
N LEU A 45 -16.39 -10.94 26.08
CA LEU A 45 -16.56 -9.70 25.34
C LEU A 45 -17.09 -9.93 23.93
N VAL A 46 -16.46 -10.81 23.18
CA VAL A 46 -16.86 -11.13 21.80
C VAL A 46 -18.28 -11.70 21.75
N ASN A 47 -18.69 -12.42 22.80
CA ASN A 47 -20.06 -12.94 22.94
C ASN A 47 -21.03 -11.93 23.60
N SER A 48 -20.57 -10.74 24.00
CA SER A 48 -21.43 -9.70 24.56
C SER A 48 -22.25 -9.03 23.45
N PRO A 49 -23.60 -8.93 23.60
CA PRO A 49 -24.42 -8.23 22.60
C PRO A 49 -24.00 -6.77 22.38
N ALA A 50 -23.62 -6.06 23.44
CA ALA A 50 -23.19 -4.67 23.34
C ALA A 50 -21.88 -4.51 22.56
N PHE A 51 -20.91 -5.39 22.78
CA PHE A 51 -19.66 -5.41 22.04
C PHE A 51 -19.88 -5.82 20.59
N SER A 52 -20.74 -6.81 20.35
CA SER A 52 -21.14 -7.23 19.01
C SER A 52 -21.88 -6.14 18.25
N GLU A 53 -22.65 -5.29 18.92
CA GLU A 53 -23.37 -4.18 18.31
C GLU A 53 -22.43 -3.04 17.89
N GLU A 54 -21.47 -2.67 18.74
CA GLU A 54 -20.43 -1.68 18.38
C GLU A 54 -19.50 -2.17 17.28
N LEU A 55 -19.03 -3.41 17.37
CA LEU A 55 -18.31 -4.05 16.29
C LEU A 55 -19.13 -4.06 14.99
N SER A 56 -20.42 -4.33 15.04
CA SER A 56 -21.30 -4.38 13.88
C SER A 56 -21.46 -3.03 13.20
N LYS A 57 -21.46 -1.94 13.93
CA LYS A 57 -21.49 -0.59 13.36
C LYS A 57 -20.23 -0.27 12.57
N GLU A 58 -19.09 -0.66 13.09
CA GLU A 58 -17.82 -0.51 12.43
C GLU A 58 -17.67 -1.45 11.20
N PHE A 59 -18.26 -2.64 11.27
CA PHE A 59 -18.22 -3.62 10.20
C PHE A 59 -19.30 -3.43 9.13
N ALA A 60 -20.42 -2.81 9.44
CA ALA A 60 -21.53 -2.59 8.51
C ALA A 60 -21.13 -1.70 7.31
N GLU A 61 -20.06 -0.93 7.44
CA GLU A 61 -19.45 -0.18 6.33
C GLU A 61 -18.49 -1.03 5.49
N ALA A 62 -17.99 -2.15 6.03
CA ALA A 62 -16.91 -2.91 5.41
C ALA A 62 -17.37 -4.20 4.71
N ASP A 63 -18.43 -4.90 5.17
CA ASP A 63 -18.84 -6.13 4.47
C ASP A 63 -20.21 -6.68 4.89
N ALA A 64 -21.16 -6.68 3.97
CA ALA A 64 -22.48 -7.31 4.16
C ALA A 64 -22.42 -8.87 4.13
N ILE A 65 -21.26 -9.48 3.80
CA ILE A 65 -21.10 -10.93 3.63
C ILE A 65 -20.55 -11.60 4.90
N ALA A 66 -19.71 -10.91 5.69
CA ALA A 66 -19.26 -11.41 6.98
C ALA A 66 -20.31 -11.10 8.05
N GLY A 67 -21.46 -11.71 7.98
CA GLY A 67 -22.55 -11.47 8.92
C GLY A 67 -22.11 -11.58 10.39
N LEU A 68 -22.91 -11.03 11.30
CA LEU A 68 -22.76 -11.00 12.76
C LEU A 68 -22.26 -12.31 13.41
N SER A 69 -22.40 -13.45 12.74
CA SER A 69 -21.85 -14.73 13.18
C SER A 69 -20.32 -14.78 13.09
N ALA A 70 -19.70 -14.08 12.15
CA ALA A 70 -18.26 -14.00 12.03
C ALA A 70 -17.63 -13.14 13.15
N CYS A 71 -18.34 -12.12 13.61
CA CYS A 71 -17.91 -11.28 14.74
C CYS A 71 -17.99 -11.97 16.10
N ARG A 72 -18.67 -13.11 16.21
CA ARG A 72 -18.74 -13.89 17.45
C ARG A 72 -17.49 -14.73 17.69
N ASN A 73 -16.66 -14.88 16.69
CA ASN A 73 -15.40 -15.57 16.81
C ASN A 73 -14.28 -14.53 17.01
N LEU A 74 -13.51 -14.66 18.08
CA LEU A 74 -12.36 -13.79 18.37
C LEU A 74 -11.39 -13.69 17.18
N ARG A 75 -11.26 -14.77 16.44
CA ARG A 75 -10.46 -14.87 15.23
C ARG A 75 -10.93 -13.89 14.15
N SER A 76 -12.25 -13.70 14.02
CA SER A 76 -12.82 -12.70 13.10
C SER A 76 -12.56 -11.27 13.58
N CYS A 77 -12.55 -11.05 14.90
CA CYS A 77 -12.21 -9.76 15.50
C CYS A 77 -10.72 -9.40 15.32
N LEU A 78 -9.83 -10.38 15.26
CA LEU A 78 -8.39 -10.18 15.04
C LEU A 78 -8.03 -9.85 13.59
N ASN A 79 -8.98 -9.86 12.66
CA ASN A 79 -8.77 -9.33 11.30
C ASN A 79 -8.71 -7.81 11.25
N PHE A 80 -9.17 -7.15 12.30
CA PHE A 80 -8.86 -5.74 12.47
C PHE A 80 -7.40 -5.56 12.79
N SER A 81 -6.85 -4.43 12.42
CA SER A 81 -5.58 -4.05 12.99
C SER A 81 -5.69 -4.20 14.50
N ILE A 82 -4.71 -4.82 15.12
CA ILE A 82 -4.65 -5.01 16.59
C ILE A 82 -4.86 -3.69 17.32
N SER A 83 -4.41 -2.60 16.73
CA SER A 83 -4.62 -1.26 17.24
C SER A 83 -6.10 -0.87 17.30
N ARG A 84 -6.86 -1.21 16.27
CA ARG A 84 -8.30 -0.93 16.21
C ARG A 84 -9.06 -1.79 17.21
N PHE A 85 -8.66 -3.06 17.37
CA PHE A 85 -9.19 -3.93 18.40
C PHE A 85 -8.98 -3.38 19.82
N PHE A 86 -7.74 -2.97 20.14
CA PHE A 86 -7.46 -2.36 21.44
C PHE A 86 -8.07 -0.98 21.59
N GLY A 87 -8.24 -0.22 20.49
CA GLY A 87 -8.98 1.05 20.48
C GLY A 87 -10.45 0.85 20.83
N LEU A 88 -11.12 -0.06 20.17
CA LEU A 88 -12.53 -0.41 20.47
C LEU A 88 -12.69 -0.95 21.89
N LEU A 89 -11.76 -1.79 22.33
CA LEU A 89 -11.74 -2.30 23.70
C LEU A 89 -11.59 -1.15 24.71
N ALA A 90 -10.73 -0.19 24.44
CA ALA A 90 -10.55 1.00 25.27
C ALA A 90 -11.83 1.86 25.32
N GLU A 91 -12.55 2.01 24.21
CA GLU A 91 -13.81 2.75 24.15
C GLU A 91 -14.91 2.07 24.96
N VAL A 92 -15.05 0.75 24.81
CA VAL A 92 -16.01 -0.03 25.60
C VAL A 92 -15.68 0.06 27.09
N ILE A 93 -14.42 -0.07 27.47
CA ILE A 93 -13.99 0.05 28.88
C ILE A 93 -14.24 1.47 29.39
N THR A 94 -13.95 2.50 28.59
CA THR A 94 -14.18 3.91 28.97
C THR A 94 -15.66 4.20 29.27
N ALA A 95 -16.58 3.53 28.58
CA ALA A 95 -18.01 3.67 28.83
C ALA A 95 -18.43 3.15 30.21
N PHE A 96 -17.65 2.25 30.81
CA PHE A 96 -17.94 1.62 32.11
C PHE A 96 -17.00 2.11 33.22
N ASP A 97 -15.75 2.35 32.91
CA ASP A 97 -14.72 2.91 33.80
C ASP A 97 -13.80 3.86 33.03
N PRO A 98 -14.02 5.17 33.11
CA PRO A 98 -13.22 6.16 32.39
C PRO A 98 -11.72 6.14 32.74
N SER A 99 -11.36 5.74 33.97
CA SER A 99 -9.97 5.66 34.40
C SER A 99 -9.26 4.48 33.75
N ALA A 100 -9.85 3.30 33.80
CA ALA A 100 -9.33 2.12 33.14
C ALA A 100 -9.30 2.29 31.61
N GLY A 101 -10.31 2.94 31.03
CA GLY A 101 -10.35 3.24 29.61
C GLY A 101 -9.20 4.12 29.14
N ALA A 102 -8.81 5.13 29.90
CA ALA A 102 -7.68 5.99 29.59
C ALA A 102 -6.34 5.21 29.63
N GLU A 103 -6.17 4.32 30.58
CA GLU A 103 -5.01 3.43 30.67
C GLU A 103 -4.95 2.50 29.45
N TRP A 104 -6.05 1.90 29.04
CA TRP A 104 -6.14 1.04 27.86
C TRP A 104 -5.86 1.77 26.55
N LYS A 105 -6.33 2.98 26.42
CA LYS A 105 -6.03 3.83 25.26
C LYS A 105 -4.52 4.12 25.15
N THR A 106 -3.88 4.37 26.30
CA THR A 106 -2.43 4.55 26.37
C THR A 106 -1.69 3.27 25.99
N PHE A 107 -2.13 2.10 26.45
CA PHE A 107 -1.58 0.80 26.08
C PHE A 107 -1.75 0.52 24.59
N SER A 108 -2.95 0.73 24.03
CA SER A 108 -3.21 0.60 22.60
C SER A 108 -2.27 1.44 21.75
N ASN A 109 -2.06 2.70 22.13
CA ASN A 109 -1.12 3.58 21.44
C ASN A 109 0.33 3.07 21.51
N ARG A 110 0.75 2.48 22.64
CA ARG A 110 2.09 1.88 22.78
C ARG A 110 2.24 0.62 21.92
N VAL A 111 1.22 -0.21 21.83
CA VAL A 111 1.20 -1.39 20.94
C VAL A 111 1.35 -0.96 19.49
N ASN A 112 0.69 0.12 19.09
CA ASN A 112 0.81 0.71 17.76
C ASN A 112 2.21 1.22 17.43
N GLN A 113 2.90 1.75 18.42
CA GLN A 113 4.24 2.30 18.26
C GLN A 113 5.34 1.23 18.31
N SER A 114 5.02 0.00 18.75
CA SER A 114 6.02 -1.06 18.83
C SER A 114 6.15 -1.80 17.50
N ASN A 115 7.32 -1.70 16.88
CA ASN A 115 7.62 -2.26 15.57
C ASN A 115 7.52 -3.80 15.46
N LEU A 116 7.56 -4.52 16.57
CA LEU A 116 7.48 -5.99 16.64
C LEU A 116 6.19 -6.47 17.32
N GLY A 117 5.54 -5.59 18.10
CA GLY A 117 4.45 -5.94 18.98
C GLY A 117 3.21 -6.44 18.26
N ALA A 118 2.86 -5.80 17.13
CA ALA A 118 1.60 -6.09 16.48
C ALA A 118 1.54 -7.52 15.89
N SER A 119 2.59 -7.96 15.19
CA SER A 119 2.62 -9.30 14.59
C SER A 119 2.74 -10.40 15.64
N LYS A 120 3.62 -10.21 16.62
CA LYS A 120 3.78 -11.14 17.74
C LYS A 120 2.55 -11.17 18.64
N LEU A 121 1.92 -10.02 18.85
CA LEU A 121 0.69 -9.94 19.61
C LEU A 121 -0.45 -10.64 18.88
N LEU A 122 -0.60 -10.42 17.56
CA LEU A 122 -1.59 -11.11 16.74
C LEU A 122 -1.40 -12.63 16.82
N GLU A 123 -0.18 -13.10 16.61
CA GLU A 123 0.15 -14.51 16.67
C GLU A 123 -0.17 -15.11 18.06
N ARG A 124 0.20 -14.41 19.13
CA ARG A 124 -0.07 -14.85 20.51
C ARG A 124 -1.55 -14.80 20.88
N LEU A 125 -2.28 -13.76 20.43
CA LEU A 125 -3.72 -13.66 20.64
C LEU A 125 -4.48 -14.75 19.88
N ILE A 126 -4.10 -15.05 18.64
CA ILE A 126 -4.67 -16.17 17.89
C ILE A 126 -4.41 -17.48 18.64
N ARG A 127 -3.18 -17.73 19.08
CA ARG A 127 -2.81 -18.93 19.84
C ARG A 127 -3.52 -19.03 21.21
N SER A 128 -3.77 -17.91 21.88
CA SER A 128 -4.38 -17.90 23.21
C SER A 128 -5.89 -17.95 23.20
N ALA A 129 -6.54 -17.42 22.18
CA ALA A 129 -7.98 -17.20 22.15
C ALA A 129 -8.75 -18.31 21.44
N ASP A 130 -8.20 -18.86 20.37
CA ASP A 130 -8.70 -20.04 19.68
C ASP A 130 -7.56 -21.02 19.52
N GLY A 131 -7.17 -21.64 20.63
CA GLY A 131 -6.18 -22.71 20.63
C GLY A 131 -6.51 -23.83 19.64
N SER A 132 -7.79 -23.96 19.23
CA SER A 132 -8.22 -25.05 18.38
C SER A 132 -7.58 -25.02 17.00
N PHE A 133 -7.47 -23.86 16.33
CA PHE A 133 -6.89 -23.85 14.97
C PHE A 133 -5.38 -24.12 14.96
N TYR A 134 -4.63 -23.47 15.83
CA TYR A 134 -3.18 -23.73 15.93
C TYR A 134 -2.89 -25.02 16.68
N THR A 135 -3.72 -25.40 17.66
CA THR A 135 -3.60 -26.68 18.35
C THR A 135 -3.96 -27.83 17.40
N ASP A 136 -5.06 -27.74 16.67
CA ASP A 136 -5.42 -28.71 15.63
C ASP A 136 -4.39 -28.78 14.50
N LEU A 137 -3.90 -27.62 14.03
CA LEU A 137 -2.85 -27.58 13.03
C LEU A 137 -1.51 -28.06 13.58
N ALA A 138 -1.15 -27.66 14.79
CA ALA A 138 0.07 -28.08 15.46
C ALA A 138 0.01 -29.56 15.86
N GLU A 139 -1.12 -30.05 16.37
CA GLU A 139 -1.30 -31.47 16.69
C GLU A 139 -1.25 -32.34 15.45
N ARG A 140 -1.92 -31.97 14.36
CA ARG A 140 -1.84 -32.68 13.07
C ARG A 140 -0.43 -32.67 12.47
N LEU A 141 0.34 -31.60 12.67
CA LEU A 141 1.66 -31.44 12.08
C LEU A 141 2.79 -31.96 12.99
N VAL A 142 2.61 -31.95 14.31
CA VAL A 142 3.60 -32.48 15.27
C VAL A 142 3.64 -34.00 15.25
N ASP A 143 2.51 -34.67 15.08
CA ASP A 143 2.45 -36.13 14.97
C ASP A 143 2.97 -36.67 13.63
N GLU A 144 2.90 -35.87 12.54
CA GLU A 144 3.31 -36.34 11.21
C GLU A 144 4.65 -35.78 10.74
N ASN A 145 4.97 -34.50 10.97
CA ASN A 145 6.28 -33.91 10.66
C ASN A 145 6.38 -32.45 11.15
N PRO A 146 7.08 -32.17 12.27
CA PRO A 146 7.18 -30.82 12.85
C PRO A 146 7.90 -29.80 11.96
N HIS A 147 8.55 -30.23 10.88
CA HIS A 147 9.28 -29.35 9.95
C HIS A 147 8.43 -28.83 8.80
N THR A 148 7.13 -29.14 8.74
CA THR A 148 6.24 -28.73 7.65
C THR A 148 5.44 -27.45 7.93
N VAL A 149 5.52 -26.88 9.14
CA VAL A 149 4.92 -25.58 9.43
C VAL A 149 5.80 -24.46 8.90
N TYR A 150 5.34 -23.78 7.87
CA TYR A 150 6.09 -22.66 7.29
C TYR A 150 6.05 -21.44 8.22
N PRO A 151 7.17 -20.72 8.44
CA PRO A 151 7.21 -19.51 9.27
C PRO A 151 6.25 -18.42 8.82
N THR A 152 5.84 -18.46 7.56
CA THR A 152 4.91 -17.52 6.94
C THR A 152 3.43 -17.88 7.09
N SER A 153 3.11 -19.00 7.72
CA SER A 153 1.71 -19.44 7.95
C SER A 153 0.91 -18.48 8.82
N SER A 154 1.59 -17.68 9.67
CA SER A 154 0.96 -16.63 10.48
C SER A 154 0.44 -15.43 9.66
N TYR A 155 0.87 -15.28 8.42
CA TYR A 155 0.46 -14.17 7.55
C TYR A 155 -0.72 -14.50 6.63
N ARG A 156 -1.10 -15.77 6.56
CA ARG A 156 -2.19 -16.21 5.68
C ARG A 156 -3.02 -17.30 6.32
N GLU A 157 -4.31 -17.11 6.24
CA GLU A 157 -5.31 -18.08 6.68
C GLU A 157 -6.39 -18.23 5.62
N SER A 158 -6.97 -19.41 5.55
CA SER A 158 -8.18 -19.65 4.76
C SER A 158 -9.16 -20.51 5.53
N GLU A 159 -10.44 -20.20 5.39
CA GLU A 159 -11.55 -20.99 5.90
C GLU A 159 -12.48 -21.32 4.74
N ALA A 160 -13.07 -22.51 4.78
CA ALA A 160 -14.08 -22.90 3.80
C ALA A 160 -15.35 -23.42 4.49
N HIS A 161 -16.48 -23.04 3.93
CA HIS A 161 -17.77 -23.63 4.23
C HIS A 161 -18.30 -24.32 2.98
N VAL A 162 -18.55 -25.62 3.07
CA VAL A 162 -18.96 -26.43 1.94
C VAL A 162 -20.34 -27.01 2.23
N VAL A 163 -21.26 -26.86 1.30
CA VAL A 163 -22.60 -27.44 1.34
C VAL A 163 -22.80 -28.29 0.10
N SER A 164 -23.36 -29.48 0.27
CA SER A 164 -23.73 -30.34 -0.85
C SER A 164 -25.24 -30.64 -0.87
N ALA A 165 -25.78 -30.85 -2.05
CA ALA A 165 -27.18 -31.21 -2.27
C ALA A 165 -27.27 -32.23 -3.41
N GLY A 166 -28.38 -32.97 -3.46
CA GLY A 166 -28.65 -33.92 -4.55
C GLY A 166 -27.66 -35.08 -4.62
N ASP A 167 -27.38 -35.74 -3.50
CA ASP A 167 -26.39 -36.84 -3.41
C ASP A 167 -24.99 -36.42 -3.93
N ASP A 168 -24.54 -35.26 -3.51
CA ASP A 168 -23.26 -34.61 -3.88
C ASP A 168 -23.15 -34.25 -5.36
N GLN A 169 -24.25 -34.14 -6.08
CA GLN A 169 -24.26 -33.68 -7.48
C GLN A 169 -24.11 -32.15 -7.58
N ILE A 170 -24.43 -31.43 -6.51
CA ILE A 170 -24.24 -29.97 -6.39
C ILE A 170 -23.43 -29.72 -5.13
N ILE A 171 -22.25 -29.14 -5.33
CA ILE A 171 -21.35 -28.75 -4.23
C ILE A 171 -21.15 -27.24 -4.33
N GLU A 172 -21.56 -26.52 -3.31
CA GLU A 172 -21.34 -25.10 -3.18
C GLU A 172 -20.35 -24.84 -2.03
N ALA A 173 -19.36 -24.00 -2.30
CA ALA A 173 -18.32 -23.69 -1.32
C ALA A 173 -18.07 -22.20 -1.23
N VAL A 174 -18.02 -21.69 -0.02
CA VAL A 174 -17.52 -20.35 0.27
C VAL A 174 -16.15 -20.50 0.93
N MET A 175 -15.14 -19.87 0.34
CA MET A 175 -13.79 -19.81 0.89
C MET A 175 -13.46 -18.36 1.22
N THR A 176 -13.03 -18.12 2.45
CA THR A 176 -12.46 -16.84 2.87
C THR A 176 -10.96 -17.00 3.05
N SER A 177 -10.18 -16.04 2.56
CA SER A 177 -8.75 -15.98 2.82
C SER A 177 -8.40 -14.66 3.48
N ARG A 178 -7.44 -14.71 4.39
CA ARG A 178 -6.95 -13.56 5.16
C ARG A 178 -5.47 -13.41 4.93
N THR A 179 -5.04 -12.18 4.68
CA THR A 179 -3.63 -11.87 4.50
C THR A 179 -3.24 -10.78 5.48
N PHE A 180 -2.16 -10.99 6.20
CA PHE A 180 -1.54 -9.99 7.06
C PHE A 180 -0.27 -9.46 6.41
N THR A 181 -0.08 -8.15 6.43
CA THR A 181 1.16 -7.48 6.03
C THR A 181 1.59 -6.51 7.13
N SER A 182 2.89 -6.42 7.37
CA SER A 182 3.48 -5.40 8.23
C SER A 182 4.08 -4.31 7.36
N ILE A 183 3.68 -3.07 7.57
CA ILE A 183 4.17 -1.91 6.80
C ILE A 183 4.87 -0.97 7.76
N ARG A 184 6.12 -0.60 7.46
CA ARG A 184 6.95 0.18 8.38
C ARG A 184 7.74 1.26 7.66
N VAL A 185 7.78 2.45 8.25
CA VAL A 185 8.78 3.46 7.93
C VAL A 185 9.99 3.17 8.81
N VAL A 186 11.14 3.00 8.19
CA VAL A 186 12.40 2.67 8.86
C VAL A 186 13.47 3.69 8.48
N GLU A 187 14.58 3.68 9.19
CA GLU A 187 15.70 4.57 8.90
C GLU A 187 16.99 3.76 8.91
N ASN A 188 17.71 3.80 7.77
CA ASN A 188 18.99 3.13 7.55
C ASN A 188 18.96 1.64 7.93
N CYS A 189 18.01 0.90 7.36
CA CYS A 189 17.78 -0.52 7.67
C CYS A 189 18.95 -1.44 7.29
N LEU A 190 19.90 -0.95 6.51
CA LEU A 190 21.16 -1.64 6.17
C LEU A 190 22.31 -1.30 7.14
N ASP A 191 22.07 -0.54 8.21
CA ASP A 191 23.02 -0.41 9.28
C ASP A 191 23.17 -1.77 10.00
N PRO A 192 24.41 -2.25 10.27
CA PRO A 192 24.62 -3.53 10.94
C PRO A 192 23.92 -3.67 12.31
N GLU A 193 23.64 -2.58 13.00
CA GLU A 193 22.91 -2.58 14.27
C GLU A 193 21.38 -2.74 14.10
N GLN A 194 20.88 -2.55 12.88
CA GLN A 194 19.46 -2.73 12.58
C GLN A 194 19.13 -4.22 12.38
N THR A 195 18.02 -4.65 12.94
CA THR A 195 17.71 -6.09 12.99
C THR A 195 16.51 -6.51 12.13
N VAL A 196 15.81 -5.55 11.53
CA VAL A 196 14.55 -5.80 10.84
C VAL A 196 14.67 -6.83 9.71
N LEU A 197 15.70 -6.74 8.88
CA LEU A 197 15.98 -7.73 7.83
C LEU A 197 16.66 -8.98 8.40
N ARG A 198 17.59 -8.83 9.35
CA ARG A 198 18.19 -9.97 10.04
C ARG A 198 17.13 -10.90 10.60
N ASP A 199 16.13 -10.38 11.31
CA ASP A 199 15.09 -11.15 11.98
C ASP A 199 14.21 -11.94 10.98
N MET A 200 14.15 -11.50 9.73
CA MET A 200 13.46 -12.23 8.66
C MET A 200 14.28 -13.42 8.13
N TYR A 201 15.61 -13.31 8.07
CA TYR A 201 16.43 -14.24 7.31
C TYR A 201 17.42 -15.06 8.16
N VAL A 202 17.71 -14.65 9.40
CA VAL A 202 18.72 -15.35 10.23
C VAL A 202 18.35 -16.80 10.50
N SER A 203 17.08 -17.12 10.70
CA SER A 203 16.63 -18.51 10.91
C SER A 203 16.72 -19.38 9.65
N LEU A 204 16.71 -18.76 8.48
CA LEU A 204 16.86 -19.41 7.17
C LEU A 204 18.34 -19.55 6.79
N GLY A 205 19.22 -18.74 7.38
CA GLY A 205 20.64 -18.66 7.04
C GLY A 205 20.91 -18.12 5.63
N ARG A 206 19.87 -17.71 4.89
CA ARG A 206 19.93 -17.31 3.49
C ARG A 206 18.90 -16.23 3.17
N CYS A 207 19.23 -15.36 2.21
CA CYS A 207 18.35 -14.41 1.60
C CYS A 207 18.55 -14.41 0.07
N VAL A 208 17.47 -14.59 -0.70
CA VAL A 208 17.44 -14.31 -2.14
C VAL A 208 16.90 -12.92 -2.33
N CYS A 209 17.68 -12.07 -3.01
CA CYS A 209 17.37 -10.65 -3.18
C CYS A 209 17.26 -10.27 -4.66
N LEU A 210 16.08 -9.81 -5.08
CA LEU A 210 15.91 -9.07 -6.33
C LEU A 210 16.28 -7.61 -6.06
N VAL A 211 17.25 -7.08 -6.77
CA VAL A 211 17.72 -5.71 -6.58
C VAL A 211 17.75 -4.95 -7.91
N ASP A 212 17.26 -3.71 -7.89
CA ASP A 212 17.39 -2.76 -8.99
C ASP A 212 18.86 -2.44 -9.26
N GLU A 213 19.30 -2.39 -10.53
CA GLU A 213 20.70 -2.13 -10.88
C GLU A 213 21.22 -0.79 -10.36
N ASN A 214 20.38 0.24 -10.27
CA ASN A 214 20.78 1.52 -9.68
C ASN A 214 20.98 1.38 -8.17
N VAL A 215 20.13 0.63 -7.48
CA VAL A 215 20.29 0.34 -6.06
C VAL A 215 21.55 -0.47 -5.81
N GLU A 216 21.81 -1.49 -6.63
CA GLU A 216 23.05 -2.26 -6.57
C GLU A 216 24.28 -1.36 -6.79
N SER A 217 24.23 -0.47 -7.77
CA SER A 217 25.31 0.47 -8.08
C SER A 217 25.67 1.39 -6.91
N TYR A 218 24.66 1.88 -6.15
CA TYR A 218 24.89 2.80 -5.04
C TYR A 218 25.09 2.10 -3.70
N TYR A 219 24.44 0.96 -3.45
CA TYR A 219 24.33 0.34 -2.14
C TYR A 219 24.75 -1.13 -2.11
N GLY A 220 25.17 -1.73 -3.22
CA GLY A 220 25.50 -3.15 -3.33
C GLY A 220 26.53 -3.63 -2.29
N GLU A 221 27.59 -2.84 -2.06
CA GLU A 221 28.58 -3.15 -1.02
C GLU A 221 27.99 -3.10 0.40
N GLN A 222 27.11 -2.13 0.66
CA GLN A 222 26.44 -1.99 1.97
C GLN A 222 25.46 -3.15 2.21
N ILE A 223 24.75 -3.58 1.17
CA ILE A 223 23.86 -4.75 1.21
C ILE A 223 24.68 -5.99 1.56
N ASP A 224 25.78 -6.26 0.85
CA ASP A 224 26.66 -7.39 1.09
C ASP A 224 27.25 -7.37 2.51
N LYS A 225 27.67 -6.19 2.97
CA LYS A 225 28.23 -6.00 4.31
C LYS A 225 27.20 -6.32 5.40
N TYR A 226 25.95 -5.86 5.22
CA TYR A 226 24.87 -6.10 6.17
C TYR A 226 24.59 -7.60 6.34
N PHE A 227 24.33 -8.33 5.26
CA PHE A 227 24.03 -9.75 5.33
C PHE A 227 25.22 -10.59 5.81
N ARG A 228 26.43 -10.23 5.40
CA ARG A 228 27.67 -10.88 5.90
C ARG A 228 27.86 -10.65 7.39
N HIS A 229 27.57 -9.45 7.91
CA HIS A 229 27.67 -9.14 9.34
C HIS A 229 26.77 -10.05 10.17
N HIS A 230 25.57 -10.35 9.66
CA HIS A 230 24.61 -11.21 10.34
C HIS A 230 24.77 -12.71 10.04
N GLY A 231 25.79 -13.11 9.29
CA GLY A 231 26.03 -14.51 8.93
C GLY A 231 24.98 -15.11 8.00
N ILE A 232 24.30 -14.29 7.21
CA ILE A 232 23.25 -14.70 6.27
C ILE A 232 23.87 -14.77 4.87
N HIS A 233 23.74 -15.92 4.21
CA HIS A 233 24.14 -16.05 2.81
C HIS A 233 23.20 -15.25 1.91
N LEU A 234 23.77 -14.43 1.02
CA LEU A 234 23.02 -13.56 0.13
C LEU A 234 23.19 -13.97 -1.34
N ASP A 235 22.11 -14.35 -1.98
CA ASP A 235 22.03 -14.53 -3.44
C ASP A 235 21.37 -13.31 -4.08
N LYS A 236 22.14 -12.44 -4.74
CA LYS A 236 21.62 -11.25 -5.41
C LYS A 236 21.30 -11.53 -6.88
N LEU A 237 20.10 -11.11 -7.29
CA LEU A 237 19.63 -11.09 -8.67
C LEU A 237 19.42 -9.64 -9.08
N VAL A 238 20.35 -9.12 -9.88
CA VAL A 238 20.34 -7.72 -10.32
C VAL A 238 19.51 -7.58 -11.59
N TYR A 239 18.55 -6.66 -11.58
CA TYR A 239 17.66 -6.38 -12.70
C TYR A 239 17.69 -4.90 -13.06
N ARG A 240 17.75 -4.59 -14.35
CA ARG A 240 17.37 -3.27 -14.81
C ARG A 240 15.85 -3.15 -14.63
N ALA A 241 15.40 -2.12 -13.92
CA ALA A 241 14.00 -1.93 -13.57
C ALA A 241 13.48 -0.59 -14.12
N MET A 242 13.58 -0.41 -15.43
CA MET A 242 12.95 0.69 -16.15
C MET A 242 11.53 0.31 -16.59
N GLU A 243 10.69 1.31 -16.90
CA GLU A 243 9.30 1.08 -17.34
C GLU A 243 9.23 0.13 -18.56
N VAL A 244 10.20 0.20 -19.46
CA VAL A 244 10.32 -0.68 -20.63
C VAL A 244 10.57 -2.14 -20.27
N ASP A 245 11.08 -2.41 -19.08
CA ASP A 245 11.35 -3.75 -18.56
C ASP A 245 10.15 -4.32 -17.79
N LYS A 246 9.08 -3.54 -17.61
CA LYS A 246 7.89 -3.92 -16.85
C LYS A 246 6.98 -4.89 -17.63
N GLY A 247 7.53 -5.97 -18.13
CA GLY A 247 6.82 -6.93 -18.98
C GLY A 247 6.88 -8.36 -18.46
N ILE A 248 5.99 -9.20 -19.01
CA ILE A 248 5.88 -10.61 -18.62
C ILE A 248 7.18 -11.41 -18.84
N ARG A 249 8.01 -11.01 -19.82
CA ARG A 249 9.31 -11.66 -20.06
C ARG A 249 10.31 -11.44 -18.93
N THR A 250 10.29 -10.27 -18.30
CA THR A 250 11.09 -10.01 -17.10
C THR A 250 10.63 -10.89 -15.95
N VAL A 251 9.32 -11.00 -15.77
CA VAL A 251 8.72 -11.90 -14.76
C VAL A 251 9.11 -13.35 -15.04
N GLU A 252 9.03 -13.82 -16.27
CA GLU A 252 9.44 -15.17 -16.67
C GLU A 252 10.92 -15.44 -16.36
N LYS A 253 11.79 -14.48 -16.63
CA LYS A 253 13.20 -14.57 -16.28
C LYS A 253 13.40 -14.70 -14.77
N MET A 254 12.70 -13.88 -13.95
CA MET A 254 12.75 -13.97 -12.49
C MET A 254 12.32 -15.35 -11.99
N LEU A 255 11.27 -15.93 -12.56
CA LEU A 255 10.81 -17.30 -12.24
C LEU A 255 11.89 -18.34 -12.54
N GLY A 256 12.58 -18.18 -13.66
CA GLY A 256 13.72 -19.04 -14.04
C GLY A 256 14.87 -18.93 -13.05
N ASP A 257 15.21 -17.72 -12.62
CA ASP A 257 16.27 -17.46 -11.65
C ASP A 257 15.90 -18.02 -10.25
N PHE A 258 14.66 -17.87 -9.80
CA PHE A 258 14.17 -18.50 -8.56
C PHE A 258 14.29 -20.02 -8.59
N LYS A 259 13.91 -20.63 -9.71
CA LYS A 259 14.06 -22.07 -9.91
C LYS A 259 15.53 -22.50 -9.86
N ASN A 260 16.42 -21.77 -10.53
CA ASN A 260 17.84 -22.10 -10.57
C ASN A 260 18.50 -22.01 -9.20
N LEU A 261 18.08 -21.02 -8.40
CA LEU A 261 18.54 -20.85 -7.01
C LEU A 261 17.84 -21.80 -6.03
N GLY A 262 16.80 -22.54 -6.46
CA GLY A 262 16.06 -23.46 -5.61
C GLY A 262 15.30 -22.75 -4.50
N VAL A 263 14.68 -21.59 -4.79
CA VAL A 263 13.86 -20.84 -3.82
C VAL A 263 12.75 -21.74 -3.28
N CYS A 264 12.65 -21.87 -1.98
CA CYS A 264 11.66 -22.70 -1.32
C CYS A 264 10.34 -21.92 -1.10
N ARG A 265 9.23 -22.65 -0.97
CA ARG A 265 7.90 -22.07 -0.79
C ARG A 265 7.77 -21.14 0.43
N HIS A 266 8.55 -21.38 1.47
CA HIS A 266 8.53 -20.65 2.75
C HIS A 266 9.66 -19.62 2.88
N GLU A 267 10.49 -19.48 1.87
CA GLU A 267 11.62 -18.57 1.83
C GLU A 267 11.17 -17.22 1.26
N PRO A 268 11.08 -16.15 2.07
CA PRO A 268 10.70 -14.84 1.57
C PRO A 268 11.78 -14.28 0.64
N VAL A 269 11.40 -13.87 -0.54
CA VAL A 269 12.29 -13.14 -1.45
C VAL A 269 12.36 -11.68 -1.00
N LEU A 270 13.56 -11.12 -0.86
CA LEU A 270 13.74 -9.69 -0.65
C LEU A 270 13.70 -8.97 -2.00
N ILE A 271 12.85 -7.95 -2.12
CA ILE A 271 12.78 -7.10 -3.31
C ILE A 271 13.24 -5.70 -2.90
N MET A 272 14.27 -5.17 -3.58
CA MET A 272 14.83 -3.86 -3.28
C MET A 272 14.82 -2.97 -4.52
N GLY A 273 14.08 -1.85 -4.46
CA GLY A 273 14.08 -0.89 -5.56
C GLY A 273 12.87 0.02 -5.62
N GLY A 274 12.59 0.50 -6.82
CA GLY A 274 11.45 1.36 -7.16
C GLY A 274 10.18 0.58 -7.50
N GLY A 275 9.17 1.29 -8.05
CA GLY A 275 7.86 0.70 -8.37
C GLY A 275 7.91 -0.44 -9.39
N VAL A 276 8.76 -0.33 -10.41
CA VAL A 276 8.83 -1.35 -11.47
C VAL A 276 9.27 -2.71 -10.93
N ILE A 277 10.32 -2.75 -10.10
CA ILE A 277 10.78 -4.02 -9.52
C ILE A 277 9.85 -4.52 -8.41
N ALA A 278 9.16 -3.61 -7.70
CA ALA A 278 8.12 -3.97 -6.75
C ALA A 278 7.00 -4.74 -7.45
N ASP A 279 6.50 -4.20 -8.56
CA ASP A 279 5.42 -4.79 -9.35
C ASP A 279 5.83 -6.13 -9.99
N THR A 280 6.95 -6.15 -10.73
CA THR A 280 7.40 -7.35 -11.46
C THR A 280 7.91 -8.44 -10.54
N GLY A 281 8.67 -8.09 -9.51
CA GLY A 281 9.17 -9.02 -8.50
C GLY A 281 8.06 -9.58 -7.64
N GLY A 282 7.10 -8.73 -7.21
CA GLY A 282 5.89 -9.16 -6.51
C GLY A 282 5.05 -10.12 -7.35
N LEU A 283 4.89 -9.84 -8.66
CA LEU A 283 4.20 -10.74 -9.58
C LEU A 283 4.94 -12.07 -9.77
N ALA A 284 6.28 -12.03 -9.89
CA ALA A 284 7.08 -13.25 -9.92
C ALA A 284 6.86 -14.10 -8.66
N CYS A 285 6.87 -13.47 -7.48
CA CYS A 285 6.57 -14.16 -6.21
C CYS A 285 5.13 -14.70 -6.15
N ALA A 286 4.16 -13.97 -6.69
CA ALA A 286 2.77 -14.43 -6.77
C ALA A 286 2.62 -15.69 -7.62
N LEU A 287 3.35 -15.79 -8.73
CA LEU A 287 3.30 -16.91 -9.66
C LEU A 287 4.16 -18.08 -9.17
N TYR A 288 5.33 -17.80 -8.59
CA TYR A 288 6.23 -18.86 -8.14
C TYR A 288 5.63 -19.61 -6.95
N HIS A 289 5.54 -20.94 -7.07
CA HIS A 289 4.87 -21.82 -6.10
C HIS A 289 3.43 -21.39 -5.73
N ARG A 290 2.79 -20.55 -6.53
CA ARG A 290 1.43 -20.02 -6.28
C ARG A 290 1.36 -19.22 -4.97
N ASN A 291 2.26 -18.27 -4.77
CA ASN A 291 2.27 -17.36 -3.61
C ASN A 291 3.53 -17.47 -2.71
N THR A 292 4.71 -17.44 -3.30
CA THR A 292 5.95 -17.30 -2.52
C THR A 292 5.93 -15.98 -1.74
N PRO A 293 6.21 -16.00 -0.43
CA PRO A 293 6.25 -14.77 0.35
C PRO A 293 7.37 -13.85 -0.12
N TYR A 294 7.20 -12.54 0.09
CA TYR A 294 8.27 -11.58 -0.17
C TYR A 294 8.29 -10.44 0.85
N VAL A 295 9.46 -9.84 0.98
CA VAL A 295 9.71 -8.61 1.73
C VAL A 295 10.02 -7.53 0.73
N MET A 296 9.33 -6.40 0.81
CA MET A 296 9.61 -5.23 -0.04
C MET A 296 10.42 -4.20 0.74
N LEU A 297 11.57 -3.82 0.23
CA LEU A 297 12.36 -2.67 0.69
C LEU A 297 12.35 -1.59 -0.39
N SER A 298 11.52 -0.59 -0.17
CA SER A 298 11.29 0.50 -1.10
C SER A 298 12.39 1.55 -1.02
N THR A 299 12.99 1.86 -2.16
CA THR A 299 14.10 2.82 -2.28
C THR A 299 13.73 4.12 -2.99
N SER A 300 12.47 4.25 -3.41
CA SER A 300 11.90 5.48 -3.96
C SER A 300 10.61 5.85 -3.23
N ILE A 301 10.17 7.10 -3.38
CA ILE A 301 8.96 7.58 -2.70
C ILE A 301 7.73 6.83 -3.21
N VAL A 302 7.56 6.70 -4.54
CA VAL A 302 6.42 5.98 -5.13
C VAL A 302 6.37 4.53 -4.65
N ALA A 303 7.53 3.82 -4.69
CA ALA A 303 7.57 2.47 -4.13
C ALA A 303 7.24 2.47 -2.64
N GLY A 304 7.70 3.49 -1.89
CA GLY A 304 7.53 3.55 -0.45
C GLY A 304 6.09 3.73 0.01
N ILE A 305 5.29 4.48 -0.72
CA ILE A 305 3.93 4.85 -0.29
C ILE A 305 2.82 4.20 -1.12
N ASP A 306 3.11 3.74 -2.33
CA ASP A 306 2.15 3.18 -3.29
C ASP A 306 2.48 1.71 -3.61
N ALA A 307 3.44 1.45 -4.51
CA ALA A 307 3.67 0.11 -5.06
C ALA A 307 4.19 -0.92 -4.03
N GLY A 308 5.01 -0.50 -3.07
CA GLY A 308 5.63 -1.41 -2.09
C GLY A 308 4.66 -1.96 -1.05
N PRO A 309 3.80 -1.15 -0.41
CA PRO A 309 2.77 -1.64 0.49
C PRO A 309 1.57 -2.26 -0.23
N SER A 310 1.38 -1.94 -1.52
CA SER A 310 0.24 -2.42 -2.30
C SER A 310 0.21 -3.95 -2.39
N PRO A 311 -0.94 -4.58 -2.21
CA PRO A 311 -1.13 -5.99 -2.52
C PRO A 311 -1.26 -6.27 -4.02
N ARG A 312 -1.32 -5.24 -4.86
CA ARG A 312 -1.39 -5.38 -6.32
C ARG A 312 0.01 -5.48 -6.90
N THR A 313 0.26 -6.56 -7.62
CA THR A 313 1.50 -6.78 -8.37
C THR A 313 1.15 -6.91 -9.84
N CYS A 314 1.93 -6.33 -10.74
CA CYS A 314 1.54 -6.28 -12.14
C CYS A 314 2.72 -6.17 -13.11
N CYS A 315 2.42 -6.36 -14.38
CA CYS A 315 3.27 -5.99 -15.49
C CYS A 315 2.45 -5.54 -16.71
N ASP A 316 3.14 -4.86 -17.62
CA ASP A 316 2.56 -4.34 -18.84
C ASP A 316 2.42 -5.44 -19.91
N GLY A 317 1.52 -5.23 -20.86
CA GLY A 317 1.36 -6.13 -21.99
C GLY A 317 0.45 -5.56 -23.08
N PHE A 318 0.71 -5.93 -24.32
CA PHE A 318 -0.10 -5.57 -25.49
C PHE A 318 -0.40 -4.07 -25.62
N GLY A 319 0.58 -3.22 -25.25
CA GLY A 319 0.44 -1.77 -25.28
C GLY A 319 -0.42 -1.18 -24.15
N TYR A 320 -0.75 -1.97 -23.12
CA TYR A 320 -1.48 -1.51 -21.95
C TYR A 320 -0.61 -1.59 -20.70
N LYS A 321 -0.60 -0.53 -19.89
CA LYS A 321 0.02 -0.52 -18.58
C LYS A 321 -0.76 -1.40 -17.60
N ASN A 322 -0.03 -2.15 -16.77
CA ASN A 322 -0.58 -2.95 -15.67
C ASN A 322 -1.67 -3.95 -16.09
N LEU A 323 -1.52 -4.54 -17.29
CA LEU A 323 -2.54 -5.44 -17.85
C LEU A 323 -2.57 -6.81 -17.16
N PHE A 324 -1.40 -7.35 -16.83
CA PHE A 324 -1.27 -8.63 -16.14
C PHE A 324 -0.95 -8.40 -14.68
N GLY A 325 -1.54 -9.16 -13.78
CA GLY A 325 -1.24 -8.97 -12.37
C GLY A 325 -1.86 -10.02 -11.46
N ALA A 326 -1.53 -9.89 -10.20
CA ALA A 326 -2.06 -10.70 -9.12
C ALA A 326 -2.26 -9.85 -7.86
N TYR A 327 -3.15 -10.30 -6.98
CA TYR A 327 -3.28 -9.74 -5.64
C TYR A 327 -2.41 -10.55 -4.68
N HIS A 328 -1.23 -10.01 -4.38
CA HIS A 328 -0.22 -10.69 -3.56
C HIS A 328 0.54 -9.67 -2.70
N ALA A 329 0.09 -9.47 -1.47
CA ALA A 329 0.72 -8.54 -0.55
C ALA A 329 2.08 -9.04 -0.06
N PRO A 330 3.07 -8.14 0.16
CA PRO A 330 4.29 -8.47 0.88
C PRO A 330 3.96 -8.87 2.31
N ILE A 331 4.75 -9.76 2.89
CA ILE A 331 4.63 -10.09 4.33
C ILE A 331 5.19 -8.95 5.20
N LEU A 332 6.13 -8.19 4.65
CA LEU A 332 6.73 -7.00 5.25
C LEU A 332 7.06 -6.00 4.15
N SER A 333 6.59 -4.77 4.28
CA SER A 333 6.95 -3.64 3.42
C SER A 333 7.69 -2.60 4.24
N LEU A 334 8.89 -2.24 3.79
CA LEU A 334 9.77 -1.28 4.44
C LEU A 334 9.95 -0.07 3.52
N THR A 335 9.70 1.12 4.06
CA THR A 335 10.03 2.39 3.40
C THR A 335 11.16 3.03 4.16
N ASP A 336 12.31 3.14 3.52
CA ASP A 336 13.52 3.70 4.13
C ASP A 336 13.98 4.95 3.38
N ARG A 337 13.79 6.12 4.02
CA ARG A 337 14.19 7.40 3.44
C ARG A 337 15.71 7.57 3.27
N PHE A 338 16.52 6.70 3.88
CA PHE A 338 17.98 6.70 3.69
C PHE A 338 18.35 6.59 2.21
N PHE A 339 17.62 5.81 1.43
CA PHE A 339 17.83 5.65 0.00
C PHE A 339 17.49 6.90 -0.82
N PHE A 340 16.70 7.83 -0.29
CA PHE A 340 16.32 9.05 -1.00
C PHE A 340 17.51 10.00 -1.20
N LYS A 341 18.61 9.82 -0.45
CA LYS A 341 19.84 10.61 -0.59
C LYS A 341 20.42 10.58 -2.01
N THR A 342 20.28 9.47 -2.72
CA THR A 342 20.82 9.28 -4.05
C THR A 342 19.82 9.56 -5.18
N LEU A 343 18.55 9.80 -4.84
CA LEU A 343 17.55 10.16 -5.84
C LEU A 343 17.84 11.57 -6.40
N ARG A 344 17.73 11.71 -7.71
CA ARG A 344 17.73 13.03 -8.37
C ARG A 344 16.47 13.79 -7.98
N GLU A 345 16.50 15.12 -8.02
CA GLU A 345 15.37 15.96 -7.65
C GLU A 345 14.10 15.68 -8.46
N GLY A 346 14.24 15.39 -9.76
CA GLY A 346 13.10 15.01 -10.60
C GLY A 346 12.39 13.77 -10.09
N TRP A 347 13.13 12.77 -9.59
CA TRP A 347 12.53 11.59 -8.95
C TRP A 347 11.86 11.86 -7.62
N LEU A 348 12.38 12.82 -6.85
CA LEU A 348 11.71 13.26 -5.62
C LEU A 348 10.40 13.97 -5.95
N ARG A 349 10.39 14.89 -6.95
CA ARG A 349 9.18 15.55 -7.45
C ARG A 349 8.16 14.53 -7.92
N HIS A 350 8.61 13.56 -8.72
CA HIS A 350 7.78 12.46 -9.20
C HIS A 350 7.05 11.71 -8.06
N GLY A 351 7.74 11.44 -6.96
CA GLY A 351 7.14 10.74 -5.82
C GLY A 351 6.28 11.63 -4.92
N ILE A 352 6.63 12.91 -4.78
CA ILE A 352 5.93 13.86 -3.92
C ILE A 352 4.47 14.04 -4.35
N ILE A 353 4.17 13.97 -5.64
CA ILE A 353 2.80 14.14 -6.11
C ILE A 353 1.86 13.06 -5.57
N GLU A 354 2.36 11.84 -5.39
CA GLU A 354 1.57 10.75 -4.81
C GLU A 354 1.24 10.99 -3.34
N ILE A 355 2.13 11.68 -2.61
CA ILE A 355 1.86 12.15 -1.25
C ILE A 355 0.79 13.25 -1.28
N ILE A 356 0.95 14.26 -2.16
CA ILE A 356 -0.01 15.36 -2.32
C ILE A 356 -1.38 14.80 -2.73
N LYS A 357 -1.41 13.78 -3.59
CA LYS A 357 -2.65 13.09 -3.98
C LYS A 357 -3.45 12.64 -2.76
N MET A 358 -2.81 11.90 -1.86
CA MET A 358 -3.47 11.41 -0.65
C MET A 358 -3.83 12.54 0.31
N ALA A 359 -3.00 13.55 0.43
CA ALA A 359 -3.24 14.75 1.22
C ALA A 359 -4.51 15.48 0.79
N VAL A 360 -4.66 15.71 -0.51
CA VAL A 360 -5.83 16.45 -1.07
C VAL A 360 -7.13 15.66 -0.91
N ILE A 361 -7.07 14.33 -1.08
CA ILE A 361 -8.27 13.51 -1.26
C ILE A 361 -8.71 12.79 0.02
N LYS A 362 -7.83 12.65 1.03
CA LYS A 362 -8.09 11.82 2.20
C LYS A 362 -7.59 12.37 3.53
N ASP A 363 -6.56 13.24 3.56
CA ASP A 363 -5.87 13.59 4.80
C ASP A 363 -5.45 15.06 4.85
N LEU A 364 -6.27 15.90 5.50
CA LEU A 364 -5.98 17.33 5.66
C LEU A 364 -4.72 17.59 6.49
N GLU A 365 -4.47 16.80 7.53
CA GLU A 365 -3.27 16.97 8.37
C GLU A 365 -2.00 16.71 7.54
N LEU A 366 -2.02 15.70 6.69
CA LEU A 366 -0.94 15.46 5.73
C LEU A 366 -0.76 16.64 4.76
N PHE A 367 -1.86 17.26 4.31
CA PHE A 367 -1.80 18.43 3.44
C PHE A 367 -1.10 19.61 4.14
N GLU A 368 -1.44 19.88 5.39
CA GLU A 368 -0.81 20.92 6.21
C GLU A 368 0.67 20.62 6.47
N TYR A 369 1.05 19.38 6.73
CA TYR A 369 2.46 18.99 6.82
C TYR A 369 3.22 19.22 5.50
N MET A 370 2.59 19.00 4.37
CA MET A 370 3.20 19.25 3.06
C MET A 370 3.36 20.75 2.79
N GLU A 371 2.41 21.59 3.21
CA GLU A 371 2.52 23.06 3.13
C GLU A 371 3.66 23.56 4.05
N GLU A 372 3.75 23.05 5.28
CA GLU A 372 4.79 23.40 6.24
C GLU A 372 6.20 23.02 5.75
N ALA A 373 6.35 21.80 5.26
CA ALA A 373 7.65 21.31 4.80
C ALA A 373 8.10 21.97 3.49
N GLY A 374 7.18 22.19 2.56
CA GLY A 374 7.43 22.84 1.29
C GLY A 374 8.64 22.25 0.52
N PRO A 375 9.32 23.09 -0.30
CA PRO A 375 10.48 22.66 -1.10
C PRO A 375 11.65 22.06 -0.29
N ALA A 376 11.72 22.31 1.02
CA ALA A 376 12.76 21.76 1.89
C ALA A 376 12.78 20.21 1.87
N LEU A 377 11.65 19.55 1.58
CA LEU A 377 11.62 18.08 1.37
C LEU A 377 12.55 17.64 0.22
N ILE A 378 12.59 18.41 -0.87
CA ILE A 378 13.47 18.11 -2.01
C ILE A 378 14.91 18.46 -1.66
N GLU A 379 15.16 19.66 -1.15
CA GLU A 379 16.48 20.19 -0.83
C GLU A 379 17.23 19.32 0.19
N THR A 380 16.51 18.79 1.17
CA THR A 380 17.06 17.93 2.21
C THR A 380 16.91 16.44 1.93
N ARG A 381 16.39 16.05 0.75
CA ARG A 381 16.13 14.64 0.43
C ARG A 381 15.31 13.96 1.53
N PHE A 382 14.18 14.57 1.89
CA PHE A 382 13.32 14.12 3.01
C PHE A 382 14.06 14.08 4.36
N GLY A 383 14.80 15.13 4.66
CA GLY A 383 15.49 15.27 5.94
C GLY A 383 16.65 14.29 6.15
N THR A 384 17.27 13.81 5.07
CA THR A 384 18.39 12.87 5.12
C THR A 384 19.71 13.46 4.61
N LEU A 385 19.68 14.62 3.99
CA LEU A 385 20.82 15.31 3.42
C LEU A 385 20.80 16.78 3.83
N ASN A 386 21.98 17.36 4.08
CA ASN A 386 22.13 18.78 4.46
C ASN A 386 21.30 19.24 5.67
N CYS A 387 20.99 18.33 6.58
CA CYS A 387 20.30 18.62 7.83
C CYS A 387 20.77 17.68 8.94
N GLU A 388 20.65 18.13 10.19
CA GLU A 388 20.99 17.31 11.34
C GLU A 388 19.90 16.25 11.60
N PRO A 389 20.29 15.02 12.01
CA PRO A 389 19.33 14.02 12.48
C PRO A 389 18.47 14.59 13.64
N GLY A 390 17.16 14.40 13.55
CA GLY A 390 16.23 14.93 14.56
C GLY A 390 15.89 16.41 14.40
N SER A 391 16.40 17.11 13.37
CA SER A 391 15.96 18.45 13.02
C SER A 391 14.47 18.46 12.65
N GLU A 392 13.86 19.65 12.72
CA GLU A 392 12.44 19.84 12.44
C GLU A 392 12.02 19.22 11.10
N ILE A 393 12.76 19.51 10.02
CA ILE A 393 12.50 18.94 8.69
C ILE A 393 12.69 17.42 8.66
N SER A 394 13.64 16.86 9.40
CA SER A 394 13.85 15.43 9.49
C SER A 394 12.67 14.72 10.18
N VAL A 395 12.19 15.28 11.28
CA VAL A 395 11.01 14.77 12.02
C VAL A 395 9.74 14.92 11.18
N LEU A 396 9.55 16.06 10.54
CA LEU A 396 8.39 16.34 9.69
C LEU A 396 8.36 15.40 8.47
N SER A 397 9.49 15.15 7.83
CA SER A 397 9.61 14.21 6.71
C SER A 397 9.18 12.79 7.09
N GLN A 398 9.53 12.34 8.29
CA GLN A 398 9.11 11.01 8.79
C GLN A 398 7.60 10.97 9.05
N LYS A 399 7.02 12.03 9.62
CA LYS A 399 5.58 12.15 9.81
C LYS A 399 4.82 12.13 8.48
N ILE A 400 5.31 12.86 7.49
CA ILE A 400 4.73 12.91 6.13
C ILE A 400 4.70 11.51 5.52
N LEU A 401 5.81 10.78 5.54
CA LEU A 401 5.84 9.42 4.99
C LEU A 401 4.90 8.47 5.72
N GLY A 402 4.85 8.54 7.05
CA GLY A 402 3.94 7.71 7.85
C GLY A 402 2.47 8.02 7.59
N ALA A 403 2.10 9.31 7.50
CA ALA A 403 0.74 9.74 7.21
C ALA A 403 0.32 9.37 5.77
N ALA A 404 1.20 9.55 4.79
CA ALA A 404 0.95 9.18 3.41
C ALA A 404 0.71 7.67 3.26
N LEU A 405 1.57 6.84 3.87
CA LEU A 405 1.41 5.39 3.92
C LEU A 405 0.07 4.96 4.54
N ARG A 406 -0.26 5.50 5.70
CA ARG A 406 -1.53 5.21 6.37
C ARG A 406 -2.71 5.53 5.47
N SER A 407 -2.73 6.76 4.92
CA SER A 407 -3.83 7.23 4.08
C SER A 407 -3.98 6.40 2.81
N TYR A 408 -2.86 5.97 2.22
CA TYR A 408 -2.86 5.11 1.03
C TYR A 408 -3.40 3.71 1.35
N VAL A 409 -2.86 3.06 2.37
CA VAL A 409 -3.27 1.71 2.78
C VAL A 409 -4.76 1.67 3.15
N GLU A 410 -5.24 2.66 3.92
CA GLU A 410 -6.66 2.77 4.24
C GLU A 410 -7.55 2.95 3.00
N ALA A 411 -7.06 3.67 1.98
CA ALA A 411 -7.83 3.89 0.75
C ALA A 411 -7.85 2.67 -0.18
N GLU A 412 -6.79 1.85 -0.15
CA GLU A 412 -6.64 0.71 -1.06
C GLU A 412 -7.18 -0.59 -0.47
N TYR A 413 -6.87 -0.88 0.78
CA TYR A 413 -7.14 -2.19 1.37
C TYR A 413 -8.63 -2.45 1.59
N ASP A 414 -9.41 -1.40 1.82
CA ASP A 414 -10.88 -1.51 1.93
C ASP A 414 -11.56 -1.90 0.60
N ASN A 415 -10.85 -1.76 -0.53
CA ASN A 415 -11.35 -2.10 -1.86
C ASN A 415 -10.32 -2.89 -2.67
N LEU A 416 -9.69 -3.89 -2.04
CA LEU A 416 -8.57 -4.67 -2.59
C LEU A 416 -8.84 -5.19 -4.00
N TYR A 417 -10.00 -5.79 -4.22
CA TYR A 417 -10.37 -6.40 -5.51
C TYR A 417 -11.05 -5.42 -6.47
N GLU A 418 -11.05 -4.13 -6.14
CA GLU A 418 -11.71 -3.09 -6.94
C GLU A 418 -13.18 -3.42 -7.29
N THR A 419 -13.89 -4.01 -6.34
CA THR A 419 -15.29 -4.43 -6.50
C THR A 419 -16.24 -3.25 -6.67
N HIS A 420 -15.83 -2.05 -6.27
CA HIS A 420 -16.54 -0.80 -6.53
C HIS A 420 -15.58 0.26 -7.09
N GLN A 421 -16.15 1.24 -7.80
CA GLN A 421 -15.37 2.27 -8.52
C GLN A 421 -14.95 3.46 -7.65
N CYS A 422 -15.29 3.47 -6.36
CA CYS A 422 -14.87 4.49 -5.41
C CYS A 422 -13.40 4.30 -5.03
N ARG A 423 -12.50 4.85 -5.84
CA ARG A 423 -11.05 4.71 -5.72
C ARG A 423 -10.40 6.07 -5.49
N PRO A 424 -10.31 6.57 -4.25
CA PRO A 424 -9.76 7.89 -3.97
C PRO A 424 -8.32 8.04 -4.46
N HIS A 425 -7.50 6.99 -4.33
CA HIS A 425 -6.11 6.97 -4.81
C HIS A 425 -5.95 7.13 -6.34
N ALA A 426 -7.05 7.08 -7.11
CA ALA A 426 -7.04 7.39 -8.54
C ALA A 426 -7.21 8.90 -8.86
N PHE A 427 -7.21 9.78 -7.86
CA PHE A 427 -7.20 11.23 -8.10
C PHE A 427 -6.00 11.65 -8.95
N GLY A 428 -6.24 12.52 -9.93
CA GLY A 428 -5.22 12.89 -10.92
C GLY A 428 -5.08 11.91 -12.11
N HIS A 429 -5.53 10.66 -11.96
CA HIS A 429 -5.37 9.60 -12.97
C HIS A 429 -6.55 9.44 -13.94
N THR A 430 -7.53 10.35 -13.91
CA THR A 430 -8.69 10.24 -14.83
C THR A 430 -8.30 10.66 -16.25
N TRP A 431 -7.56 11.74 -16.41
CA TRP A 431 -7.21 12.27 -17.74
C TRP A 431 -5.72 12.10 -18.06
N SER A 432 -4.84 12.04 -17.05
CA SER A 432 -3.39 11.97 -17.24
C SER A 432 -2.92 10.79 -18.12
N PRO A 433 -3.50 9.59 -18.07
CA PRO A 433 -3.07 8.51 -18.96
C PRO A 433 -3.27 8.80 -20.45
N GLY A 434 -4.19 9.72 -20.78
CA GLY A 434 -4.47 10.11 -22.15
C GLY A 434 -3.37 10.93 -22.80
N PHE A 435 -2.58 11.65 -22.02
CA PHE A 435 -1.55 12.56 -22.54
C PHE A 435 -0.12 12.29 -22.02
N GLU A 436 0.03 11.46 -21.00
CA GLU A 436 1.32 11.15 -20.36
C GLU A 436 2.36 10.64 -21.36
N ILE A 437 1.98 9.62 -22.15
CA ILE A 437 2.87 9.00 -23.14
C ILE A 437 3.09 9.92 -24.33
N GLU A 438 2.03 10.55 -24.86
CA GLU A 438 2.11 11.44 -26.03
C GLU A 438 3.05 12.61 -25.78
N ALA A 439 3.05 13.15 -24.56
CA ALA A 439 3.90 14.27 -24.19
C ALA A 439 5.30 13.87 -23.67
N GLY A 440 5.59 12.60 -23.49
CA GLY A 440 6.84 12.13 -22.88
C GLY A 440 7.02 12.60 -21.44
N LEU A 441 5.89 12.91 -20.75
CA LEU A 441 5.92 13.42 -19.39
C LEU A 441 6.29 12.33 -18.38
N LEU A 442 7.03 12.70 -17.36
CA LEU A 442 7.13 11.91 -16.15
C LEU A 442 5.74 11.72 -15.56
N HIS A 443 5.43 10.50 -15.16
CA HIS A 443 4.14 10.14 -14.55
C HIS A 443 3.70 11.12 -13.46
N GLY A 444 4.58 11.50 -12.54
CA GLY A 444 4.26 12.46 -11.49
C GLY A 444 3.85 13.83 -11.99
N HIS A 445 4.43 14.32 -13.10
CA HIS A 445 4.00 15.59 -13.70
C HIS A 445 2.65 15.47 -14.42
N ALA A 446 2.42 14.35 -15.11
CA ALA A 446 1.12 14.08 -15.73
C ALA A 446 -0.01 13.99 -14.69
N VAL A 447 0.23 13.29 -13.58
CA VAL A 447 -0.70 13.20 -12.45
C VAL A 447 -0.92 14.57 -11.81
N ALA A 448 0.11 15.39 -11.64
CA ALA A 448 0.01 16.73 -11.08
C ALA A 448 -0.89 17.65 -11.92
N ILE A 449 -0.75 17.60 -13.25
CA ILE A 449 -1.64 18.28 -14.19
C ILE A 449 -3.09 17.79 -14.00
N GLY A 450 -3.29 16.48 -13.96
CA GLY A 450 -4.61 15.87 -13.75
C GLY A 450 -5.23 16.23 -12.39
N MET A 451 -4.42 16.36 -11.34
CA MET A 451 -4.88 16.80 -10.02
C MET A 451 -5.28 18.27 -10.00
N GLY A 452 -4.45 19.14 -10.56
CA GLY A 452 -4.77 20.57 -10.66
C GLY A 452 -6.04 20.80 -11.47
N PHE A 453 -6.19 20.13 -12.62
CA PHE A 453 -7.39 20.15 -13.44
C PHE A 453 -8.62 19.59 -12.68
N GLY A 454 -8.46 18.47 -11.98
CA GLY A 454 -9.53 17.90 -11.15
C GLY A 454 -9.97 18.83 -10.01
N ALA A 455 -9.02 19.52 -9.36
CA ALA A 455 -9.33 20.53 -8.35
C ALA A 455 -10.08 21.73 -8.96
N TYR A 456 -9.73 22.14 -10.19
CA TYR A 456 -10.47 23.17 -10.93
C TYR A 456 -11.92 22.74 -11.21
N ILE A 457 -12.14 21.50 -11.66
CA ILE A 457 -13.49 20.95 -11.87
C ILE A 457 -14.28 20.95 -10.56
N SER A 458 -13.67 20.60 -9.44
CA SER A 458 -14.31 20.67 -8.13
C SER A 458 -14.69 22.11 -7.74
N TYR A 459 -13.81 23.06 -8.00
CA TYR A 459 -14.10 24.48 -7.76
C TYR A 459 -15.23 24.98 -8.65
N ARG A 460 -15.18 24.71 -9.96
CA ARG A 460 -16.23 25.06 -10.94
C ARG A 460 -17.61 24.51 -10.52
N ASN A 461 -17.65 23.31 -9.96
CA ASN A 461 -18.85 22.63 -9.49
C ASN A 461 -19.29 23.07 -8.08
N ASN A 462 -18.63 24.06 -7.47
CA ASN A 462 -18.85 24.48 -6.09
C ASN A 462 -18.69 23.33 -5.05
N TRP A 463 -17.84 22.37 -5.36
CA TRP A 463 -17.51 21.29 -4.43
C TRP A 463 -16.46 21.71 -3.42
N ILE A 464 -15.58 22.63 -3.78
CA ILE A 464 -14.58 23.24 -2.88
C ILE A 464 -14.59 24.77 -3.04
N THR A 465 -14.06 25.46 -2.05
CA THR A 465 -13.93 26.93 -2.08
C THR A 465 -12.78 27.37 -3.00
N ALA A 466 -12.77 28.63 -3.42
CA ALA A 466 -11.66 29.23 -4.16
C ALA A 466 -10.33 29.15 -3.36
N ASP A 467 -10.37 29.36 -2.04
CA ASP A 467 -9.20 29.25 -1.19
C ASP A 467 -8.62 27.81 -1.21
N ALA A 468 -9.45 26.79 -1.01
CA ALA A 468 -9.04 25.39 -1.08
C ALA A 468 -8.44 25.03 -2.44
N PHE A 469 -9.08 25.49 -3.53
CA PHE A 469 -8.58 25.30 -4.88
C PHE A 469 -7.19 25.91 -5.07
N HIS A 470 -7.01 27.18 -4.71
CA HIS A 470 -5.73 27.85 -4.86
C HIS A 470 -4.64 27.28 -3.93
N ARG A 471 -4.98 26.80 -2.72
CA ARG A 471 -4.05 26.08 -1.85
C ARG A 471 -3.51 24.82 -2.55
N VAL A 472 -4.38 24.02 -3.18
CA VAL A 472 -3.96 22.81 -3.92
C VAL A 472 -2.99 23.19 -5.05
N LEU A 473 -3.32 24.18 -5.88
CA LEU A 473 -2.44 24.59 -6.97
C LEU A 473 -1.11 25.16 -6.49
N LYS A 474 -1.13 25.96 -5.42
CA LYS A 474 0.09 26.51 -4.82
C LYS A 474 0.99 25.40 -4.28
N LEU A 475 0.42 24.39 -3.59
CA LEU A 475 1.18 23.27 -3.08
C LEU A 475 1.87 22.50 -4.22
N ILE A 476 1.13 22.11 -5.27
CA ILE A 476 1.68 21.43 -6.44
C ILE A 476 2.82 22.25 -7.07
N SER A 477 2.56 23.54 -7.33
CA SER A 477 3.53 24.44 -7.97
C SER A 477 4.78 24.71 -7.11
N SER A 478 4.64 24.72 -5.77
CA SER A 478 5.75 24.98 -4.83
C SER A 478 6.84 23.90 -4.92
N PHE A 479 6.46 22.66 -5.22
CA PHE A 479 7.39 21.56 -5.46
C PHE A 479 7.97 21.53 -6.88
N GLY A 480 7.64 22.50 -7.73
CA GLY A 480 8.07 22.51 -9.13
C GLY A 480 7.36 21.49 -10.01
N LEU A 481 6.22 20.97 -9.58
CA LEU A 481 5.36 20.09 -10.38
C LEU A 481 4.54 20.89 -11.38
N SER A 482 4.17 20.24 -12.51
CA SER A 482 3.40 20.88 -13.56
C SER A 482 1.94 21.02 -13.17
N LEU A 483 1.37 22.21 -13.39
CA LEU A 483 -0.08 22.44 -13.40
C LEU A 483 -0.64 22.38 -14.82
N TRP A 484 0.20 22.69 -15.82
CA TRP A 484 -0.17 22.79 -17.21
C TRP A 484 0.88 22.20 -18.14
N HIS A 485 0.43 21.67 -19.26
CA HIS A 485 1.24 21.33 -20.42
C HIS A 485 0.38 21.46 -21.68
N ASP A 486 0.96 21.94 -22.78
CA ASP A 486 0.22 22.23 -24.03
C ASP A 486 -0.42 20.99 -24.67
N VAL A 487 0.00 19.80 -24.29
CA VAL A 487 -0.67 18.54 -24.71
C VAL A 487 -2.15 18.50 -24.32
N MET A 488 -2.56 19.23 -23.28
CA MET A 488 -3.97 19.34 -22.89
C MET A 488 -4.83 20.06 -23.94
N LEU A 489 -4.21 20.82 -24.86
CA LEU A 489 -4.91 21.43 -25.99
C LEU A 489 -5.39 20.40 -27.02
N ASN A 490 -4.85 19.19 -26.99
CA ASN A 490 -5.39 18.05 -27.75
C ASN A 490 -6.63 17.49 -27.04
N LYS A 491 -7.71 18.25 -27.14
CA LYS A 491 -8.97 18.01 -26.42
C LYS A 491 -9.62 16.68 -26.83
N GLU A 492 -9.45 16.28 -28.08
CA GLU A 492 -9.94 15.01 -28.62
C GLU A 492 -9.28 13.81 -27.92
N THR A 493 -7.97 13.87 -27.67
CA THR A 493 -7.24 12.83 -26.92
C THR A 493 -7.74 12.72 -25.49
N LEU A 494 -7.98 13.84 -24.81
CA LEU A 494 -8.54 13.83 -23.46
C LEU A 494 -9.95 13.24 -23.43
N TRP A 495 -10.78 13.62 -24.39
CA TRP A 495 -12.13 13.07 -24.51
C TRP A 495 -12.10 11.56 -24.77
N ALA A 496 -11.30 11.09 -25.73
CA ALA A 496 -11.16 9.67 -26.03
C ALA A 496 -10.63 8.87 -24.82
N SER A 497 -9.75 9.47 -24.01
CA SER A 497 -9.29 8.86 -22.75
C SER A 497 -10.44 8.71 -21.75
N GLN A 498 -11.26 9.75 -21.59
CA GLN A 498 -12.43 9.72 -20.72
C GLN A 498 -13.44 8.65 -21.17
N GLU A 499 -13.75 8.58 -22.46
CA GLU A 499 -14.68 7.55 -23.01
C GLU A 499 -14.20 6.12 -22.73
N LYS A 500 -12.90 5.87 -22.89
CA LYS A 500 -12.31 4.55 -22.56
C LYS A 500 -12.48 4.21 -21.07
N ILE A 501 -12.34 5.19 -20.18
CA ILE A 501 -12.55 4.99 -18.74
C ILE A 501 -14.01 4.67 -18.46
N VAL A 502 -14.94 5.44 -19.02
CA VAL A 502 -16.38 5.22 -18.89
C VAL A 502 -16.77 3.80 -19.37
N GLN A 503 -16.25 3.38 -20.53
CA GLN A 503 -16.47 2.03 -21.04
C GLN A 503 -15.97 0.95 -20.07
N LYS A 504 -14.73 1.10 -19.57
CA LYS A 504 -14.14 0.13 -18.63
C LYS A 504 -14.87 0.05 -17.29
N ARG A 505 -15.54 1.12 -16.89
CA ARG A 505 -16.23 1.25 -15.61
C ARG A 505 -17.76 1.07 -15.71
N GLY A 506 -18.23 0.40 -16.77
CA GLY A 506 -19.65 0.07 -16.90
C GLY A 506 -20.57 1.29 -17.09
N GLY A 507 -20.08 2.35 -17.74
CA GLY A 507 -20.86 3.54 -18.09
C GLY A 507 -20.71 4.72 -17.11
N ASN A 508 -19.87 4.62 -16.08
CA ASN A 508 -19.63 5.71 -15.13
C ASN A 508 -18.21 6.25 -15.25
N LEU A 509 -18.04 7.56 -15.15
CA LEU A 509 -16.70 8.17 -15.09
C LEU A 509 -16.02 7.89 -13.75
N ALA A 510 -16.76 7.99 -12.65
CA ALA A 510 -16.31 7.80 -11.28
C ALA A 510 -14.95 8.50 -11.00
N ALA A 511 -14.79 9.73 -11.49
CA ALA A 511 -13.57 10.50 -11.29
C ALA A 511 -13.50 10.97 -9.82
N PRO A 512 -12.49 10.53 -9.04
CA PRO A 512 -12.31 11.03 -7.68
C PRO A 512 -11.82 12.47 -7.73
N LEU A 513 -12.48 13.35 -6.98
CA LEU A 513 -12.20 14.78 -6.92
C LEU A 513 -12.35 15.27 -5.47
N PRO A 514 -11.63 16.31 -5.04
CA PRO A 514 -11.83 16.89 -3.71
C PRO A 514 -13.25 17.46 -3.59
N LYS A 515 -13.94 17.17 -2.46
CA LYS A 515 -15.32 17.59 -2.23
C LYS A 515 -15.59 17.93 -0.76
N GLY A 516 -16.14 19.12 -0.54
CA GLY A 516 -16.40 19.68 0.79
C GLY A 516 -15.20 20.46 1.29
N GLU A 517 -14.14 19.78 1.62
CA GLU A 517 -12.88 20.36 2.08
C GLU A 517 -11.69 19.51 1.57
N ILE A 518 -10.48 20.05 1.70
CA ILE A 518 -9.24 19.27 1.47
C ILE A 518 -9.23 18.08 2.46
N GLY A 519 -8.81 16.92 1.99
CA GLY A 519 -8.85 15.68 2.75
C GLY A 519 -10.15 14.89 2.61
N LYS A 520 -11.09 15.35 1.76
CA LYS A 520 -12.33 14.64 1.47
C LYS A 520 -12.55 14.44 -0.02
N CYS A 521 -13.08 13.27 -0.38
CA CYS A 521 -13.30 12.83 -1.75
C CYS A 521 -14.78 12.76 -2.11
N GLY A 522 -15.09 13.17 -3.34
CA GLY A 522 -16.33 12.87 -4.04
C GLY A 522 -16.05 12.28 -5.41
N TYR A 523 -17.07 11.79 -6.11
CA TYR A 523 -16.92 11.12 -7.40
C TYR A 523 -17.79 11.79 -8.44
N LEU A 524 -17.16 12.26 -9.52
CA LEU A 524 -17.85 12.85 -10.67
C LEU A 524 -18.18 11.74 -11.68
N ASN A 525 -19.46 11.54 -11.96
CA ASN A 525 -19.91 10.48 -12.87
C ASN A 525 -20.24 10.96 -14.27
N ILE A 526 -20.67 12.20 -14.40
CA ILE A 526 -21.08 12.78 -15.68
C ILE A 526 -20.24 14.03 -15.94
N PHE A 527 -19.56 14.05 -17.07
CA PHE A 527 -18.82 15.20 -17.55
C PHE A 527 -18.84 15.17 -19.09
N THR A 528 -19.56 16.09 -19.68
CA THR A 528 -19.78 16.10 -21.13
C THR A 528 -18.56 16.60 -21.89
N GLN A 529 -18.53 16.38 -23.21
CA GLN A 529 -17.44 16.82 -24.06
C GLN A 529 -17.33 18.36 -24.07
N ASP A 530 -18.46 19.06 -24.15
CA ASP A 530 -18.48 20.53 -24.14
C ASP A 530 -17.95 21.07 -22.81
N GLU A 531 -18.39 20.50 -21.66
CA GLU A 531 -17.89 20.88 -20.34
C GLU A 531 -16.38 20.64 -20.19
N LEU A 532 -15.88 19.53 -20.72
CA LEU A 532 -14.46 19.23 -20.73
C LEU A 532 -13.68 20.27 -21.53
N TYR A 533 -14.14 20.59 -22.74
CA TYR A 533 -13.45 21.51 -23.64
C TYR A 533 -13.44 22.96 -23.12
N GLU A 534 -14.55 23.41 -22.52
CA GLU A 534 -14.61 24.69 -21.82
C GLU A 534 -13.68 24.72 -20.60
N ALA A 535 -13.71 23.65 -19.81
CA ALA A 535 -12.90 23.55 -18.58
C ALA A 535 -11.39 23.61 -18.89
N ILE A 536 -10.92 22.94 -19.94
CA ILE A 536 -9.51 22.98 -20.35
C ILE A 536 -9.08 24.41 -20.67
N SER A 537 -9.88 25.14 -21.46
CA SER A 537 -9.54 26.52 -21.85
C SER A 537 -9.50 27.48 -20.66
N ALA A 538 -10.46 27.38 -19.76
CA ALA A 538 -10.51 28.22 -18.56
C ALA A 538 -9.40 27.86 -17.56
N TYR A 539 -9.06 26.59 -17.44
CA TYR A 539 -7.97 26.15 -16.58
C TYR A 539 -6.60 26.61 -17.07
N GLN A 540 -6.39 26.64 -18.39
CA GLN A 540 -5.17 27.19 -18.99
C GLN A 540 -4.94 28.64 -18.56
N GLU A 541 -5.97 29.48 -18.62
CA GLU A 541 -5.88 30.90 -18.23
C GLU A 541 -5.46 31.03 -16.75
N ILE A 542 -6.03 30.22 -15.87
CA ILE A 542 -5.68 30.20 -14.44
C ILE A 542 -4.23 29.78 -14.24
N CYS A 543 -3.75 28.78 -14.94
CA CYS A 543 -2.38 28.28 -14.80
C CYS A 543 -1.33 29.35 -15.18
N GLN A 544 -1.65 30.30 -16.04
CA GLN A 544 -0.74 31.40 -16.40
C GLN A 544 -0.39 32.30 -15.22
N GLU A 545 -1.22 32.36 -14.18
CA GLU A 545 -0.97 33.15 -12.97
C GLU A 545 0.06 32.49 -12.02
N TYR A 546 0.38 31.22 -12.25
CA TYR A 546 1.31 30.45 -11.41
C TYR A 546 2.75 30.53 -11.94
N PRO A 547 3.76 30.26 -11.08
CA PRO A 547 5.16 30.25 -11.48
C PRO A 547 5.38 29.47 -12.77
N ARG A 548 6.21 30.00 -13.66
CA ARG A 548 6.51 29.42 -14.99
C ARG A 548 5.26 29.18 -15.86
N GLN A 549 4.20 29.94 -15.64
CA GLN A 549 2.90 29.76 -16.32
C GLN A 549 2.33 28.32 -16.13
N GLY A 550 2.53 27.76 -14.95
CA GLY A 550 2.09 26.42 -14.62
C GLY A 550 3.01 25.29 -15.11
N LEU A 551 4.10 25.59 -15.80
CA LEU A 551 5.06 24.57 -16.24
C LEU A 551 5.90 24.05 -15.06
N GLY A 552 6.19 22.75 -15.07
CA GLY A 552 7.02 22.11 -14.05
C GLY A 552 8.52 22.31 -14.27
N ILE A 553 9.32 21.78 -13.35
CA ILE A 553 10.78 21.67 -13.43
C ILE A 553 11.08 20.22 -13.79
N ASP A 554 11.89 19.98 -14.82
CA ASP A 554 12.27 18.65 -15.32
C ASP A 554 11.04 17.75 -15.56
N PRO A 555 10.06 18.17 -16.39
CA PRO A 555 8.81 17.45 -16.51
C PRO A 555 8.87 16.22 -17.41
N LEU A 556 9.93 16.07 -18.22
CA LEU A 556 10.04 15.00 -19.21
C LEU A 556 10.82 13.80 -18.67
N CYS A 557 10.53 12.63 -19.20
CA CYS A 557 11.26 11.40 -18.88
C CYS A 557 12.77 11.54 -19.17
N SER A 558 13.12 12.21 -20.27
CA SER A 558 14.52 12.50 -20.65
C SER A 558 15.26 13.35 -19.61
N ASP A 559 14.58 14.23 -18.88
CA ASP A 559 15.21 15.13 -17.90
C ASP A 559 15.79 14.37 -16.70
N VAL A 560 15.24 13.21 -16.39
CA VAL A 560 15.70 12.34 -15.29
C VAL A 560 16.50 11.13 -15.79
N GLY A 561 16.76 11.05 -17.09
CA GLY A 561 17.55 9.98 -17.71
C GLY A 561 16.76 8.71 -17.97
N LEU A 562 15.43 8.79 -18.04
CA LEU A 562 14.60 7.71 -18.56
C LEU A 562 14.62 7.71 -20.10
N GLU A 563 14.58 6.52 -20.68
CA GLU A 563 14.21 6.38 -22.07
C GLU A 563 12.80 6.92 -22.28
N ASP A 564 12.60 7.68 -23.35
CA ASP A 564 11.30 8.25 -23.67
C ASP A 564 10.28 7.14 -23.93
N PRO A 565 9.25 7.00 -23.09
CA PRO A 565 8.24 5.95 -23.27
C PRO A 565 7.46 6.08 -24.57
N SER A 566 7.40 7.28 -25.16
CA SER A 566 6.74 7.50 -26.46
C SER A 566 7.52 6.85 -27.60
N THR A 567 8.85 6.84 -27.52
CA THR A 567 9.68 6.17 -28.52
C THR A 567 9.69 4.65 -28.33
N VAL A 568 9.65 4.17 -27.09
CA VAL A 568 9.64 2.74 -26.77
C VAL A 568 8.27 2.11 -27.01
N GLY A 569 7.19 2.84 -26.70
CA GLY A 569 5.83 2.38 -27.02
C GLY A 569 5.63 2.12 -28.51
N HIS A 570 6.21 2.94 -29.38
CA HIS A 570 6.22 2.73 -30.82
C HIS A 570 7.08 1.53 -31.23
N SER A 571 8.25 1.33 -30.62
CA SER A 571 9.12 0.19 -30.94
C SER A 571 8.50 -1.15 -30.49
N LEU A 572 7.79 -1.20 -29.37
CA LEU A 572 7.06 -2.40 -28.94
C LEU A 572 5.84 -2.67 -29.83
N MET A 573 5.13 -1.64 -30.30
CA MET A 573 4.03 -1.77 -31.24
C MET A 573 4.53 -2.20 -32.63
N GLU A 574 5.65 -1.65 -33.11
CA GLU A 574 6.29 -2.07 -34.34
C GLU A 574 6.83 -3.50 -34.27
N THR A 575 7.39 -3.91 -33.13
CA THR A 575 7.85 -5.29 -32.92
C THR A 575 6.68 -6.29 -32.88
N VAL A 576 5.57 -5.93 -32.27
CA VAL A 576 4.35 -6.77 -32.24
C VAL A 576 3.70 -6.82 -33.61
N THR A 577 3.62 -5.73 -34.36
CA THR A 577 3.09 -5.73 -35.73
C THR A 577 4.02 -6.45 -36.70
N ALA A 578 5.32 -6.37 -36.56
CA ALA A 578 6.29 -7.13 -37.36
C ALA A 578 6.17 -8.64 -37.10
N HIS A 579 5.96 -9.06 -35.85
CA HIS A 579 5.73 -10.48 -35.52
C HIS A 579 4.34 -10.97 -35.96
N ALA A 580 3.31 -10.14 -35.89
CA ALA A 580 1.99 -10.48 -36.42
C ALA A 580 1.99 -10.60 -37.94
N ASN A 581 2.70 -9.71 -38.64
CA ASN A 581 2.86 -9.78 -40.09
C ASN A 581 3.73 -10.97 -40.53
N GLY A 582 4.79 -11.29 -39.78
CA GLY A 582 5.62 -12.48 -40.03
C GLY A 582 4.90 -13.81 -39.80
N ALA A 583 4.00 -13.86 -38.82
CA ALA A 583 3.16 -15.04 -38.59
C ALA A 583 2.09 -15.26 -39.69
N THR A 584 1.61 -14.16 -40.29
CA THR A 584 0.65 -14.23 -41.39
C THR A 584 1.31 -14.70 -42.70
N GLU A 585 2.56 -14.37 -42.94
CA GLU A 585 3.32 -14.85 -44.09
C GLU A 585 3.68 -16.36 -43.96
N LEU A 586 3.93 -16.85 -42.73
CA LEU A 586 4.19 -18.28 -42.48
C LEU A 586 2.95 -19.14 -42.62
N LEU A 587 1.75 -18.61 -42.41
CA LEU A 587 0.48 -19.32 -42.61
C LEU A 587 -0.03 -19.31 -44.08
N SER A 588 0.55 -18.45 -44.92
CA SER A 588 0.23 -18.43 -46.37
C SER A 588 1.14 -19.33 -47.21
N THR A 589 2.13 -20.00 -46.59
CA THR A 589 3.08 -20.93 -47.26
C THR A 589 2.98 -22.38 -46.81
N VAL A 590 1.93 -22.73 -46.07
CA VAL A 590 1.48 -24.11 -45.78
C VAL A 590 0.05 -24.26 -46.28
#